data_4174de250b4a213d00bcda53e2e6f35c
#
_entry.id   4174de250b4a213d00bcda53e2e6f35c
#
_cell.length_a   1.000
_cell.length_b   1.000
_cell.length_c   1.000
_cell.angle_alpha   90.00
_cell.angle_beta   90.00
_cell.angle_gamma   90.00
#
_symmetry.space_group_name_H-M   'P 1'
#
loop_
_entity.id
_entity.type
_entity.pdbx_description
1 polymer ?
#
loop_
_entity_poly.entity_id
_entity_poly.type
_entity_poly.pdbx_seq_one_letter_code
_entity_poly.pdbx_strand_id
1 'polypeptide(L)'
;MRDGLHQLARAIGLDVSPPPASPEWVARWRELAASYVAGDLDTNTFHDRFFDLWHAAEGRGDRLPNAVEALFYEVEAYCPDPVLRTGDEPSEAELKAAAVLALAGLDAA
;
A
#
# COMPACT_ATOMS: atom_id res chain seq x y z
N MET A 1 24.64 -2.25 4.80
CA MET A 1 24.53 -2.88 4.75
C MET A 1 24.30 -3.40 4.91
N ARG A 2 24.21 -3.70 5.23
CA ARG A 2 24.02 -4.84 4.97
C ARG A 2 24.68 -5.29 3.82
N ASP A 3 25.40 -4.51 3.13
CA ASP A 3 25.85 -5.01 1.89
C ASP A 3 26.84 -6.12 2.00
N GLY A 4 27.81 -6.07 2.87
CA GLY A 4 28.71 -7.16 3.04
C GLY A 4 28.03 -8.44 3.45
N LEU A 5 27.17 -8.33 4.45
CA LEU A 5 26.42 -9.46 4.91
C LEU A 5 25.41 -9.91 3.88
N HIS A 6 24.80 -8.96 3.20
CA HIS A 6 23.83 -9.23 2.17
C HIS A 6 24.45 -10.07 1.04
N GLN A 7 25.62 -9.68 0.59
CA GLN A 7 26.27 -10.40 -0.47
C GLN A 7 26.76 -11.76 -0.03
N LEU A 8 27.22 -11.86 1.19
CA LEU A 8 27.64 -13.14 1.74
C LEU A 8 26.45 -14.11 1.78
N ALA A 9 25.29 -13.63 2.19
CA ALA A 9 24.10 -14.46 2.22
C ALA A 9 23.75 -14.97 0.83
N ARG A 10 23.87 -14.13 -0.17
CA ARG A 10 23.61 -14.54 -1.54
C ARG A 10 24.62 -15.57 -2.02
N ALA A 11 25.87 -15.38 -1.67
CA ALA A 11 26.91 -16.27 -2.09
C ALA A 11 26.68 -17.68 -1.57
N ILE A 12 26.05 -17.83 -0.43
CA ILE A 12 25.74 -19.12 0.14
C ILE A 12 24.28 -19.54 -0.09
N GLY A 13 23.58 -18.82 -0.95
CA GLY A 13 22.23 -19.22 -1.37
C GLY A 13 21.11 -18.84 -0.45
N LEU A 14 21.35 -17.96 0.52
CA LEU A 14 20.29 -17.51 1.42
C LEU A 14 19.49 -16.40 0.79
N ASP A 15 18.20 -16.38 1.12
CA ASP A 15 17.31 -15.30 0.70
C ASP A 15 17.56 -14.09 1.59
N VAL A 16 17.85 -12.94 0.95
CA VAL A 16 18.12 -11.70 1.65
C VAL A 16 17.06 -10.65 1.37
N SER A 17 15.89 -11.07 0.93
CA SER A 17 14.77 -10.17 0.72
C SER A 17 14.34 -9.51 2.04
N PRO A 18 13.75 -8.31 1.99
CA PRO A 18 13.21 -7.69 3.20
C PRO A 18 12.19 -8.62 3.86
N PRO A 19 12.05 -8.56 5.18
CA PRO A 19 11.04 -9.35 5.86
C PRO A 19 9.64 -8.92 5.43
N PRO A 20 8.63 -9.80 5.55
CA PRO A 20 7.25 -9.41 5.28
C PRO A 20 6.79 -8.35 6.28
N ALA A 21 5.75 -7.63 5.92
CA ALA A 21 5.17 -6.63 6.80
C ALA A 21 4.73 -7.28 8.12
N SER A 22 4.97 -6.59 9.23
CA SER A 22 4.56 -7.10 10.53
C SER A 22 3.03 -7.11 10.64
N PRO A 23 2.44 -7.96 11.49
CA PRO A 23 1.00 -7.97 11.70
C PRO A 23 0.43 -6.61 12.09
N GLU A 24 1.19 -5.82 12.84
CA GLU A 24 0.77 -4.47 13.23
C GLU A 24 0.55 -3.59 12.01
N TRP A 25 1.48 -3.61 11.06
CA TRP A 25 1.37 -2.80 9.85
C TRP A 25 0.29 -3.31 8.92
N VAL A 26 0.15 -4.63 8.80
CA VAL A 26 -0.95 -5.22 8.05
C VAL A 26 -2.29 -4.76 8.62
N ALA A 27 -2.41 -4.72 9.96
CA ALA A 27 -3.64 -4.25 10.60
C ALA A 27 -3.93 -2.79 10.30
N ARG A 28 -2.90 -1.94 10.25
CA ARG A 28 -3.07 -0.53 9.92
C ARG A 28 -3.56 -0.33 8.50
N TRP A 29 -2.99 -1.07 7.56
CA TRP A 29 -3.43 -1.02 6.17
C TRP A 29 -4.86 -1.52 6.02
N ARG A 30 -5.19 -2.60 6.73
CA ARG A 30 -6.54 -3.15 6.71
C ARG A 30 -7.56 -2.15 7.25
N GLU A 31 -7.24 -1.51 8.37
CA GLU A 31 -8.13 -0.52 8.97
C GLU A 31 -8.39 0.65 8.02
N LEU A 32 -7.34 1.15 7.36
CA LEU A 32 -7.48 2.25 6.42
C LEU A 32 -8.38 1.86 5.24
N ALA A 33 -8.13 0.70 4.64
CA ALA A 33 -8.92 0.22 3.53
C ALA A 33 -10.37 -0.03 3.95
N ALA A 34 -10.58 -0.65 5.11
CA ALA A 34 -11.91 -0.95 5.62
C ALA A 34 -12.72 0.31 5.87
N SER A 35 -12.09 1.34 6.45
CA SER A 35 -12.78 2.61 6.72
C SER A 35 -13.22 3.29 5.42
N TYR A 36 -12.38 3.22 4.39
CA TYR A 36 -12.75 3.78 3.10
C TYR A 36 -13.88 2.99 2.43
N VAL A 37 -13.77 1.67 2.44
CA VAL A 37 -14.79 0.79 1.83
C VAL A 37 -16.13 0.96 2.55
N ALA A 38 -16.11 1.14 3.86
CA ALA A 38 -17.32 1.34 4.65
C ALA A 38 -17.97 2.72 4.47
N GLY A 39 -17.26 3.66 3.83
CA GLY A 39 -17.77 5.00 3.63
C GLY A 39 -17.47 5.96 4.77
N ASP A 40 -16.62 5.57 5.70
CA ASP A 40 -16.24 6.43 6.82
C ASP A 40 -15.24 7.51 6.42
N LEU A 41 -14.53 7.30 5.31
CA LEU A 41 -13.59 8.27 4.74
C LEU A 41 -14.04 8.60 3.32
N ASP A 42 -13.97 9.88 2.97
CA ASP A 42 -14.12 10.25 1.55
C ASP A 42 -12.82 9.91 0.80
N THR A 43 -12.90 9.96 -0.52
CA THR A 43 -11.79 9.53 -1.36
C THR A 43 -10.54 10.38 -1.17
N ASN A 44 -10.70 11.68 -1.04
CA ASN A 44 -9.54 12.57 -0.86
C ASN A 44 -8.87 12.34 0.48
N THR A 45 -9.65 12.13 1.54
CA THR A 45 -9.10 11.83 2.86
C THR A 45 -8.38 10.47 2.83
N PHE A 46 -8.97 9.47 2.17
CA PHE A 46 -8.33 8.18 2.02
C PHE A 46 -7.00 8.31 1.27
N HIS A 47 -6.99 9.07 0.18
CA HIS A 47 -5.78 9.33 -0.60
C HIS A 47 -4.67 9.90 0.28
N ASP A 48 -4.99 10.94 1.04
CA ASP A 48 -3.99 11.61 1.88
C ASP A 48 -3.48 10.68 2.98
N ARG A 49 -4.38 9.94 3.64
CA ARG A 49 -3.99 9.02 4.70
C ARG A 49 -3.21 7.83 4.17
N PHE A 50 -3.52 7.41 2.94
CA PHE A 50 -2.75 6.34 2.30
C PHE A 50 -1.29 6.72 2.18
N PHE A 51 -1.02 7.92 1.67
CA PHE A 51 0.36 8.37 1.52
C PHE A 51 1.05 8.64 2.84
N ASP A 52 0.32 9.14 3.85
CA ASP A 52 0.89 9.29 5.19
C ASP A 52 1.36 7.94 5.73
N LEU A 53 0.54 6.91 5.59
CA LEU A 53 0.89 5.58 6.06
C LEU A 53 2.00 4.96 5.21
N TRP A 54 1.97 5.20 3.89
CA TRP A 54 3.03 4.75 2.99
C TRP A 54 4.38 5.31 3.41
N HIS A 55 4.45 6.62 3.65
CA HIS A 55 5.71 7.25 4.07
C HIS A 55 6.17 6.75 5.43
N ALA A 56 5.25 6.53 6.35
CA ALA A 56 5.60 5.97 7.65
C ALA A 56 6.17 4.55 7.50
N ALA A 57 5.59 3.75 6.61
CA ALA A 57 6.04 2.39 6.37
C ALA A 57 7.41 2.34 5.67
N GLU A 58 7.69 3.30 4.80
CA GLU A 58 8.99 3.37 4.11
C GLU A 58 10.14 3.45 5.10
N GLY A 59 9.96 4.16 6.20
CA GLY A 59 11.01 4.32 7.20
C GLY A 59 11.31 3.06 7.99
N ARG A 60 10.47 2.03 7.86
CA ARG A 60 10.64 0.80 8.64
C ARG A 60 11.54 -0.23 7.95
N GLY A 61 11.64 -0.17 6.63
CA GLY A 61 12.41 -1.16 5.88
C GLY A 61 11.72 -2.51 5.71
N ASP A 62 10.49 -2.63 6.17
CA ASP A 62 9.71 -3.85 6.00
C ASP A 62 9.16 -3.93 4.59
N ARG A 63 8.89 -5.16 4.12
CA ARG A 63 8.19 -5.34 2.88
C ARG A 63 6.72 -4.93 3.06
N LEU A 64 6.18 -4.22 2.08
CA LEU A 64 4.75 -3.92 2.07
C LEU A 64 3.96 -5.16 1.64
N PRO A 65 2.74 -5.35 2.17
CA PRO A 65 1.89 -6.41 1.67
C PRO A 65 1.63 -6.24 0.17
N ASN A 66 1.57 -7.35 -0.56
CA ASN A 66 1.33 -7.30 -2.01
C ASN A 66 0.04 -6.57 -2.35
N ALA A 67 -0.99 -6.73 -1.53
CA ALA A 67 -2.25 -6.04 -1.74
C ALA A 67 -2.09 -4.52 -1.66
N VAL A 68 -1.22 -4.03 -0.78
CA VAL A 68 -0.95 -2.60 -0.65
C VAL A 68 -0.15 -2.09 -1.85
N GLU A 69 0.80 -2.87 -2.34
CA GLU A 69 1.55 -2.49 -3.52
C GLU A 69 0.64 -2.35 -4.74
N ALA A 70 -0.29 -3.27 -4.92
CA ALA A 70 -1.25 -3.19 -6.01
C ALA A 70 -2.15 -1.97 -5.87
N LEU A 71 -2.61 -1.69 -4.65
CA LEU A 71 -3.46 -0.53 -4.38
C LEU A 71 -2.69 0.77 -4.61
N PHE A 72 -1.40 0.79 -4.30
CA PHE A 72 -0.57 1.98 -4.47
C PHE A 72 -0.68 2.57 -5.88
N TYR A 73 -0.62 1.72 -6.90
CA TYR A 73 -0.66 2.20 -8.28
C TYR A 73 -1.97 2.91 -8.59
N GLU A 74 -3.07 2.43 -8.02
CA GLU A 74 -4.37 3.07 -8.22
C GLU A 74 -4.47 4.38 -7.46
N VAL A 75 -3.96 4.41 -6.22
CA VAL A 75 -3.98 5.64 -5.42
C VAL A 75 -3.08 6.70 -6.02
N GLU A 76 -1.91 6.29 -6.51
CA GLU A 76 -0.97 7.21 -7.15
C GLU A 76 -1.56 7.81 -8.43
N ALA A 77 -2.27 7.00 -9.19
CA ALA A 77 -2.86 7.45 -10.45
C ALA A 77 -4.10 8.32 -10.24
N TYR A 78 -4.77 8.21 -9.08
CA TYR A 78 -5.95 9.01 -8.81
C TYR A 78 -5.58 10.48 -8.64
N CYS A 79 -6.33 11.35 -9.31
CA CYS A 79 -6.12 12.80 -9.21
C CYS A 79 -7.22 13.41 -8.34
N PRO A 80 -6.89 13.90 -7.13
CA PRO A 80 -7.89 14.47 -6.23
C PRO A 80 -8.54 15.76 -6.73
N ASP A 81 -7.81 16.52 -7.57
CA ASP A 81 -8.30 17.79 -8.07
C ASP A 81 -8.99 17.60 -9.43
N PRO A 82 -10.31 17.78 -9.50
CA PRO A 82 -11.03 17.59 -10.77
C PRO A 82 -10.52 18.47 -11.90
N VAL A 83 -9.99 19.64 -11.58
CA VAL A 83 -9.50 20.58 -12.59
C VAL A 83 -8.28 20.05 -13.30
N LEU A 84 -7.48 19.24 -12.61
CA LEU A 84 -6.23 18.71 -13.15
C LEU A 84 -6.40 17.36 -13.83
N ARG A 85 -7.59 16.78 -13.81
CA ARG A 85 -7.83 15.45 -14.39
C ARG A 85 -7.77 15.51 -15.91
N THR A 86 -7.12 14.48 -16.48
CA THR A 86 -6.98 14.35 -17.93
C THR A 86 -7.95 13.34 -18.54
N GLY A 87 -8.61 12.55 -17.70
CA GLY A 87 -9.53 11.51 -18.13
C GLY A 87 -8.93 10.11 -18.09
N ASP A 88 -7.62 10.01 -17.86
CA ASP A 88 -6.93 8.71 -17.78
C ASP A 88 -6.83 8.19 -16.35
N GLU A 89 -7.15 9.01 -15.39
CA GLU A 89 -7.06 8.63 -13.98
C GLU A 89 -8.21 7.72 -13.60
N PRO A 90 -8.01 6.85 -12.59
CA PRO A 90 -9.13 6.07 -12.07
C PRO A 90 -10.19 6.99 -11.45
N SER A 91 -11.43 6.59 -11.58
CA SER A 91 -12.54 7.26 -10.93
C SER A 91 -12.58 6.91 -9.44
N GLU A 92 -13.40 7.63 -8.67
CA GLU A 92 -13.59 7.26 -7.27
C GLU A 92 -14.13 5.84 -7.13
N ALA A 93 -15.04 5.44 -8.02
CA ALA A 93 -15.59 4.09 -8.00
C ALA A 93 -14.52 3.04 -8.29
N GLU A 94 -13.63 3.32 -9.22
CA GLU A 94 -12.52 2.43 -9.54
C GLU A 94 -11.53 2.34 -8.39
N LEU A 95 -11.24 3.45 -7.76
CA LEU A 95 -10.35 3.45 -6.60
C LEU A 95 -10.98 2.69 -5.44
N LYS A 96 -12.28 2.87 -5.20
CA LYS A 96 -12.98 2.12 -4.17
C LYS A 96 -12.98 0.62 -4.46
N ALA A 97 -13.17 0.24 -5.71
CA ALA A 97 -13.09 -1.17 -6.11
C ALA A 97 -11.69 -1.75 -5.84
N ALA A 98 -10.65 -0.97 -6.12
CA ALA A 98 -9.28 -1.38 -5.82
C ALA A 98 -9.07 -1.56 -4.32
N ALA A 99 -9.66 -0.69 -3.50
CA ALA A 99 -9.58 -0.81 -2.05
C ALA A 99 -10.29 -2.07 -1.54
N VAL A 100 -11.43 -2.42 -2.15
CA VAL A 100 -12.14 -3.66 -1.80
C VAL A 100 -11.25 -4.88 -2.08
N LEU A 101 -10.59 -4.90 -3.22
CA LEU A 101 -9.68 -6.00 -3.55
C LEU A 101 -8.49 -6.05 -2.60
N ALA A 102 -7.95 -4.90 -2.25
CA ALA A 102 -6.83 -4.84 -1.31
C ALA A 102 -7.25 -5.35 0.07
N LEU A 103 -8.43 -4.97 0.53
CA LEU A 103 -8.94 -5.41 1.82
C LEU A 103 -9.10 -6.93 1.84
N ALA A 104 -9.65 -7.50 0.77
CA ALA A 104 -9.77 -8.95 0.66
C ALA A 104 -8.41 -9.64 0.70
N GLY A 105 -7.41 -9.07 0.02
CA GLY A 105 -6.06 -9.61 0.04
C GLY A 105 -5.40 -9.52 1.41
N LEU A 106 -5.64 -8.44 2.14
CA LEU A 106 -5.12 -8.27 3.50
C LEU A 106 -5.78 -9.23 4.48
N ASP A 107 -7.07 -9.48 4.30
CA ASP A 107 -7.80 -10.43 5.16
C ASP A 107 -7.37 -11.88 4.91
N ALA A 108 -6.92 -12.19 3.71
CA ALA A 108 -6.48 -13.54 3.36
C ALA A 108 -5.03 -13.81 3.78
N ALA A 109 -4.30 -12.77 4.15
CA ALA A 109 -2.87 -12.89 4.47
C ALA A 109 -2.61 -13.56 5.81
#